data_347766be995043db6263a91309339e83
#
_entry.id   347766be995043db6263a91309339e83
#
_cell.length_a   1.000
_cell.length_b   1.000
_cell.length_c   1.000
_cell.angle_alpha   90.00
_cell.angle_beta   90.00
_cell.angle_gamma   90.00
#
_symmetry.space_group_name_H-M   'P 1'
#
loop_
_entity.id
_entity.type
_entity.pdbx_description
1 polymer ?
#
loop_
_entity_poly.entity_id
_entity_poly.type
_entity_poly.pdbx_seq_one_letter_code
_entity_poly.pdbx_strand_id
1 'polypeptide(L)'
;MMKWNSFKSQAVAATALLSSSIAMAGPDLGAAEQQATNWPAIIMFMIFVGATLFITKWAAKQTTNTNDFYTAGGGISGFQNGLAIAGDYMSAASFLGISAMVFMSGFDGLLYSLGFMVGWPIVLFLIAERLRNLGKFNLSDVVSFRLAEKPVRTLAAVSSLVVVAFYLIAQMVGAGQLIKLLFGLNYNIAVVIVGLLMMAYVMFGGMLATTWVQIIKAVMLLSGATFMAFMVMKGVGFSFSEMFNQSIQMFSKVHDVTLDQAGAIMGPGKLAANPIDAISLGLALMFGTAGLPHILMRFFTVKDAKEARKSVVVATGFIGYFYLLTFIIGFGAILYVSNNPQFLDIAKMAVTGKLELVGGNNMAAVHLSDALGGDLFMGFISAVAFATILAVVAGLTLSGASAISHDLYANVFKKGQTTPESELRMSKIATLGLAIFAMILGIVFEKQNVAFMVGLAFSVAACANFPVLVLSMFWKGLTTRGAVAGGVVGLVLAVTLIILSKAVWVDTLGISETAVNPFNGPAIFAMPLAFFCCWLFSVTDNSAQAQAERKAFDAQF
;
A
#
# COMPACT_ATOMS: atom_id res chain seq x y z
N MET A 1 -11.94 30.27 25.11
CA MET A 1 -12.83 29.32 25.82
C MET A 1 -14.15 29.01 25.08
N MET A 2 -14.52 29.74 24.05
CA MET A 2 -15.84 29.61 23.37
C MET A 2 -15.88 28.61 22.18
N LYS A 3 -14.75 28.02 21.76
CA LYS A 3 -14.70 27.05 20.63
C LYS A 3 -14.76 25.57 21.02
N TRP A 4 -14.66 25.22 22.30
CA TRP A 4 -14.68 23.81 22.74
C TRP A 4 -16.10 23.26 22.96
N ASN A 5 -17.06 24.10 23.29
CA ASN A 5 -18.43 23.64 23.53
C ASN A 5 -19.19 23.31 22.22
N SER A 6 -18.81 23.90 21.10
CA SER A 6 -19.41 23.57 19.79
C SER A 6 -18.94 22.19 19.28
N PHE A 7 -17.73 21.77 19.65
CA PHE A 7 -17.17 20.47 19.25
C PHE A 7 -17.80 19.30 20.03
N LYS A 8 -18.13 19.51 21.31
CA LYS A 8 -18.86 18.50 22.10
C LYS A 8 -20.29 18.29 21.60
N SER A 9 -20.97 19.36 21.19
CA SER A 9 -22.32 19.25 20.64
C SER A 9 -22.35 18.56 19.26
N GLN A 10 -21.34 18.77 18.44
CA GLN A 10 -21.22 18.10 17.13
C GLN A 10 -20.83 16.62 17.25
N ALA A 11 -20.01 16.26 18.22
CA ALA A 11 -19.65 14.86 18.50
C ALA A 11 -20.86 14.09 19.07
N VAL A 12 -21.68 14.71 19.93
CA VAL A 12 -22.91 14.11 20.46
C VAL A 12 -23.98 14.01 19.37
N ALA A 13 -24.09 14.98 18.47
CA ALA A 13 -24.99 14.91 17.32
C ALA A 13 -24.58 13.83 16.31
N ALA A 14 -23.28 13.63 16.09
CA ALA A 14 -22.77 12.55 15.23
C ALA A 14 -23.02 11.16 15.85
N THR A 15 -22.91 11.01 17.17
CA THR A 15 -23.25 9.76 17.87
C THR A 15 -24.75 9.48 17.87
N ALA A 16 -25.58 10.51 18.01
CA ALA A 16 -27.04 10.38 17.94
C ALA A 16 -27.53 10.06 16.51
N LEU A 17 -26.87 10.59 15.47
CA LEU A 17 -27.17 10.25 14.07
C LEU A 17 -26.73 8.82 13.73
N LEU A 18 -25.65 8.33 14.31
CA LEU A 18 -25.21 6.93 14.17
C LEU A 18 -26.17 5.94 14.86
N SER A 19 -26.72 6.31 16.03
CA SER A 19 -27.68 5.47 16.73
C SER A 19 -29.07 5.45 16.07
N SER A 20 -29.50 6.53 15.41
CA SER A 20 -30.76 6.58 14.66
C SER A 20 -30.69 5.90 13.28
N SER A 21 -29.51 5.84 12.66
CA SER A 21 -29.31 5.11 11.39
C SER A 21 -29.32 3.59 11.55
N ILE A 22 -29.03 3.07 12.75
CA ILE A 22 -29.08 1.63 13.07
C ILE A 22 -30.55 1.15 13.22
N ALA A 23 -31.50 2.07 13.49
CA ALA A 23 -32.92 1.73 13.69
C ALA A 23 -33.77 1.75 12.40
N MET A 24 -33.21 2.14 11.25
CA MET A 24 -33.94 2.27 9.97
C MET A 24 -33.49 1.26 8.90
N ALA A 25 -32.87 0.14 9.28
CA ALA A 25 -32.67 -0.98 8.37
C ALA A 25 -33.98 -1.78 8.26
N GLY A 26 -34.77 -1.46 7.23
CA GLY A 26 -35.98 -2.21 6.87
C GLY A 26 -35.69 -3.66 6.50
N PRO A 27 -36.72 -4.56 6.52
CA PRO A 27 -36.54 -5.99 6.31
C PRO A 27 -36.26 -6.31 4.84
N ASP A 28 -35.51 -7.40 4.63
CA ASP A 28 -35.27 -8.11 3.37
C ASP A 28 -34.20 -7.55 2.41
N LEU A 29 -32.96 -7.71 2.82
CA LEU A 29 -31.89 -8.09 1.90
C LEU A 29 -31.22 -9.34 2.47
N GLY A 30 -31.39 -10.49 1.80
CA GLY A 30 -31.08 -11.87 2.12
C GLY A 30 -30.16 -12.07 3.34
N ALA A 31 -30.67 -12.81 4.33
CA ALA A 31 -29.98 -13.15 5.55
C ALA A 31 -28.64 -13.86 5.26
N ALA A 32 -27.57 -13.07 5.09
CA ALA A 32 -26.23 -13.56 5.38
C ALA A 32 -26.22 -13.84 6.88
N GLU A 33 -25.99 -15.08 7.31
CA GLU A 33 -25.84 -15.43 8.72
C GLU A 33 -24.87 -14.42 9.36
N GLN A 34 -25.41 -13.57 10.23
CA GLN A 34 -24.60 -12.66 11.02
C GLN A 34 -23.75 -13.52 11.94
N GLN A 35 -22.45 -13.53 11.70
CA GLN A 35 -21.53 -14.17 12.64
C GLN A 35 -21.75 -13.60 14.04
N ALA A 36 -21.72 -14.48 15.05
CA ALA A 36 -21.76 -14.06 16.44
C ALA A 36 -20.64 -13.06 16.73
N THR A 37 -20.97 -11.94 17.35
CA THR A 37 -20.01 -10.88 17.68
C THR A 37 -18.91 -11.42 18.59
N ASN A 38 -17.65 -11.38 18.13
CA ASN A 38 -16.49 -11.86 18.89
C ASN A 38 -15.99 -10.77 19.86
N TRP A 39 -16.63 -10.67 21.04
CA TRP A 39 -16.29 -9.65 22.04
C TRP A 39 -14.84 -9.69 22.52
N PRO A 40 -14.21 -10.85 22.80
CA PRO A 40 -12.79 -10.89 23.17
C PRO A 40 -11.87 -10.28 22.12
N ALA A 41 -12.07 -10.63 20.85
CA ALA A 41 -11.28 -10.08 19.74
C ALA A 41 -11.52 -8.56 19.56
N ILE A 42 -12.77 -8.10 19.69
CA ILE A 42 -13.13 -6.69 19.59
C ILE A 42 -12.49 -5.87 20.74
N ILE A 43 -12.53 -6.37 21.97
CA ILE A 43 -11.92 -5.66 23.13
C ILE A 43 -10.42 -5.52 22.92
N MET A 44 -9.73 -6.60 22.53
CA MET A 44 -8.29 -6.55 22.22
C MET A 44 -8.00 -5.57 21.08
N PHE A 45 -8.79 -5.63 20.01
CA PHE A 45 -8.69 -4.70 18.90
C PHE A 45 -8.81 -3.23 19.36
N MET A 46 -9.83 -2.91 20.14
CA MET A 46 -10.07 -1.55 20.63
C MET A 46 -8.96 -1.03 21.54
N ILE A 47 -8.36 -1.89 22.40
CA ILE A 47 -7.22 -1.54 23.26
C ILE A 47 -6.03 -1.11 22.38
N PHE A 48 -5.65 -1.90 21.38
CA PHE A 48 -4.49 -1.60 20.55
C PHE A 48 -4.72 -0.44 19.59
N VAL A 49 -5.92 -0.30 19.02
CA VAL A 49 -6.27 0.87 18.21
C VAL A 49 -6.24 2.13 19.05
N GLY A 50 -6.81 2.09 20.26
CA GLY A 50 -6.76 3.20 21.21
C GLY A 50 -5.33 3.59 21.58
N ALA A 51 -4.45 2.62 21.86
CA ALA A 51 -3.03 2.86 22.10
C ALA A 51 -2.34 3.52 20.90
N THR A 52 -2.62 3.05 19.68
CA THR A 52 -2.06 3.64 18.45
C THR A 52 -2.51 5.09 18.25
N LEU A 53 -3.79 5.39 18.48
CA LEU A 53 -4.32 6.74 18.41
C LEU A 53 -3.72 7.66 19.50
N PHE A 54 -3.48 7.13 20.70
CA PHE A 54 -2.80 7.87 21.78
C PHE A 54 -1.36 8.24 21.38
N ILE A 55 -0.60 7.30 20.83
CA ILE A 55 0.77 7.52 20.34
C ILE A 55 0.78 8.59 19.23
N THR A 56 -0.16 8.51 18.30
CA THR A 56 -0.31 9.52 17.24
C THR A 56 -0.55 10.92 17.81
N LYS A 57 -1.45 11.05 18.78
CA LYS A 57 -1.73 12.31 19.47
C LYS A 57 -0.51 12.84 20.25
N TRP A 58 0.23 11.96 20.90
CA TRP A 58 1.46 12.31 21.59
C TRP A 58 2.53 12.83 20.63
N ALA A 59 2.78 12.11 19.53
CA ALA A 59 3.77 12.51 18.54
C ALA A 59 3.35 13.79 17.76
N ALA A 60 2.06 13.96 17.47
CA ALA A 60 1.53 15.16 16.83
C ALA A 60 1.77 16.44 17.63
N LYS A 61 1.82 16.36 18.96
CA LYS A 61 2.15 17.52 19.82
C LYS A 61 3.58 18.01 19.66
N GLN A 62 4.47 17.19 19.11
CA GLN A 62 5.88 17.54 18.89
C GLN A 62 6.11 18.20 17.51
N THR A 63 5.11 18.20 16.64
CA THR A 63 5.17 18.83 15.32
C THR A 63 4.85 20.31 15.47
N THR A 64 5.86 21.18 15.32
CA THR A 64 5.74 22.62 15.59
C THR A 64 5.80 23.47 14.32
N ASN A 65 6.38 22.98 13.25
CA ASN A 65 6.61 23.72 12.00
C ASN A 65 6.42 22.84 10.76
N THR A 66 6.47 23.46 9.58
CA THR A 66 6.30 22.79 8.29
C THR A 66 7.37 21.72 8.03
N ASN A 67 8.59 21.94 8.49
CA ASN A 67 9.68 20.98 8.35
C ASN A 67 9.44 19.72 9.21
N ASP A 68 8.99 19.90 10.45
CA ASP A 68 8.58 18.76 11.29
C ASP A 68 7.41 17.99 10.66
N PHE A 69 6.48 18.71 10.02
CA PHE A 69 5.31 18.11 9.39
C PHE A 69 5.66 17.24 8.18
N TYR A 70 6.56 17.69 7.28
CA TYR A 70 6.90 16.94 6.05
C TYR A 70 8.12 16.03 6.20
N THR A 71 9.09 16.36 7.06
CA THR A 71 10.38 15.63 7.16
C THR A 71 10.76 15.20 8.57
N ALA A 72 9.85 15.28 9.54
CA ALA A 72 10.15 14.99 10.95
C ALA A 72 11.39 15.74 11.49
N GLY A 73 11.62 16.98 11.01
CA GLY A 73 12.76 17.79 11.39
C GLY A 73 14.13 17.31 10.88
N GLY A 74 14.20 16.24 10.08
CA GLY A 74 15.45 15.66 9.58
C GLY A 74 16.33 14.99 10.65
N GLY A 75 15.79 14.75 11.85
CA GLY A 75 16.55 14.24 13.00
C GLY A 75 16.44 12.72 13.24
N ILE A 76 15.76 11.97 12.40
CA ILE A 76 15.57 10.53 12.55
C ILE A 76 16.87 9.79 12.19
N SER A 77 17.29 8.83 13.05
CA SER A 77 18.45 7.98 12.75
C SER A 77 18.16 6.99 11.62
N GLY A 78 19.19 6.54 10.89
CA GLY A 78 19.03 5.57 9.81
C GLY A 78 18.41 4.24 10.28
N PHE A 79 18.67 3.81 11.51
CA PHE A 79 18.02 2.61 12.07
C PHE A 79 16.52 2.83 12.28
N GLN A 80 16.13 3.93 12.94
CA GLN A 80 14.73 4.28 13.16
C GLN A 80 13.98 4.46 11.84
N ASN A 81 14.59 5.16 10.89
CA ASN A 81 14.00 5.36 9.56
C ASN A 81 13.89 4.04 8.79
N GLY A 82 14.89 3.16 8.90
CA GLY A 82 14.83 1.82 8.32
C GLY A 82 13.66 0.99 8.87
N LEU A 83 13.44 1.05 10.18
CA LEU A 83 12.28 0.42 10.81
C LEU A 83 10.96 1.07 10.38
N ALA A 84 10.93 2.40 10.24
CA ALA A 84 9.75 3.12 9.75
C ALA A 84 9.43 2.78 8.28
N ILE A 85 10.46 2.70 7.42
CA ILE A 85 10.32 2.26 6.03
C ILE A 85 9.82 0.81 5.98
N ALA A 86 10.41 -0.09 6.77
CA ALA A 86 9.93 -1.46 6.88
C ALA A 86 8.46 -1.50 7.33
N GLY A 87 8.11 -0.67 8.32
CA GLY A 87 6.73 -0.50 8.76
C GLY A 87 5.80 -0.03 7.65
N ASP A 88 6.17 0.94 6.85
CA ASP A 88 5.37 1.40 5.70
C ASP A 88 5.19 0.29 4.65
N TYR A 89 6.24 -0.46 4.39
CA TYR A 89 6.26 -1.48 3.37
C TYR A 89 5.56 -2.78 3.80
N MET A 90 5.66 -3.16 5.06
CA MET A 90 4.90 -4.25 5.69
C MET A 90 3.45 -3.80 5.93
N SER A 91 2.72 -3.59 4.84
CA SER A 91 1.34 -3.08 4.79
C SER A 91 0.31 -4.21 4.87
N ALA A 92 -0.97 -3.87 4.81
CA ALA A 92 -2.04 -4.85 4.64
C ALA A 92 -1.84 -5.72 3.39
N ALA A 93 -1.31 -5.14 2.30
CA ALA A 93 -1.00 -5.90 1.09
C ALA A 93 0.03 -6.99 1.36
N SER A 94 1.08 -6.68 2.12
CA SER A 94 2.11 -7.66 2.46
C SER A 94 1.61 -8.72 3.42
N PHE A 95 0.91 -8.31 4.49
CA PHE A 95 0.46 -9.23 5.53
C PHE A 95 -0.78 -10.02 5.10
N LEU A 96 -1.88 -9.32 4.79
CA LEU A 96 -3.12 -9.96 4.42
C LEU A 96 -3.10 -10.47 2.98
N GLY A 97 -2.65 -9.64 2.04
CA GLY A 97 -2.73 -9.94 0.62
C GLY A 97 -1.77 -11.04 0.16
N ILE A 98 -0.49 -11.01 0.57
CA ILE A 98 0.49 -12.04 0.18
C ILE A 98 0.17 -13.37 0.87
N SER A 99 -0.14 -13.36 2.17
CA SER A 99 -0.53 -14.58 2.87
C SER A 99 -1.77 -15.23 2.24
N ALA A 100 -2.75 -14.41 1.81
CA ALA A 100 -3.92 -14.89 1.08
C ALA A 100 -3.58 -15.45 -0.30
N MET A 101 -2.65 -14.84 -1.02
CA MET A 101 -2.19 -15.36 -2.31
C MET A 101 -1.48 -16.70 -2.17
N VAL A 102 -0.63 -16.84 -1.14
CA VAL A 102 0.01 -18.14 -0.84
C VAL A 102 -1.06 -19.18 -0.44
N PHE A 103 -2.04 -18.79 0.38
CA PHE A 103 -3.17 -19.64 0.75
C PHE A 103 -3.97 -20.14 -0.47
N MET A 104 -4.23 -19.26 -1.44
CA MET A 104 -5.04 -19.58 -2.62
C MET A 104 -4.26 -20.27 -3.74
N SER A 105 -2.96 -19.97 -3.89
CA SER A 105 -2.17 -20.27 -5.08
C SER A 105 -0.78 -20.81 -4.78
N GLY A 106 -0.45 -21.08 -3.53
CA GLY A 106 0.85 -21.63 -3.13
C GLY A 106 2.01 -20.76 -3.57
N PHE A 107 2.92 -21.35 -4.37
CA PHE A 107 4.15 -20.72 -4.86
C PHE A 107 3.91 -19.38 -5.60
N ASP A 108 2.83 -19.26 -6.34
CA ASP A 108 2.51 -18.01 -7.07
C ASP A 108 2.44 -16.78 -6.15
N GLY A 109 2.00 -16.95 -4.90
CA GLY A 109 2.00 -15.88 -3.92
C GLY A 109 3.40 -15.35 -3.59
N LEU A 110 4.45 -16.17 -3.74
CA LEU A 110 5.84 -15.75 -3.55
C LEU A 110 6.33 -14.78 -4.61
N LEU A 111 5.77 -14.80 -5.82
CA LEU A 111 6.16 -13.87 -6.88
C LEU A 111 5.98 -12.42 -6.43
N TYR A 112 4.94 -12.14 -5.62
CA TYR A 112 4.73 -10.81 -5.06
C TYR A 112 5.78 -10.46 -4.00
N SER A 113 6.07 -11.35 -3.05
CA SER A 113 7.07 -11.07 -2.01
C SER A 113 8.47 -10.91 -2.58
N LEU A 114 8.86 -11.77 -3.53
CA LEU A 114 10.15 -11.67 -4.22
C LEU A 114 10.25 -10.40 -5.06
N GLY A 115 9.21 -10.08 -5.84
CA GLY A 115 9.17 -8.88 -6.66
C GLY A 115 9.29 -7.60 -5.83
N PHE A 116 8.54 -7.51 -4.72
CA PHE A 116 8.66 -6.40 -3.78
C PHE A 116 10.05 -6.31 -3.13
N MET A 117 10.67 -7.45 -2.83
CA MET A 117 11.99 -7.48 -2.18
C MET A 117 13.11 -7.05 -3.11
N VAL A 118 13.10 -7.47 -4.37
CA VAL A 118 14.16 -7.20 -5.36
C VAL A 118 14.26 -5.70 -5.70
N GLY A 119 13.23 -4.91 -5.46
CA GLY A 119 13.27 -3.45 -5.64
C GLY A 119 14.21 -2.72 -4.66
N TRP A 120 14.46 -3.27 -3.47
CA TRP A 120 15.28 -2.61 -2.44
C TRP A 120 16.76 -2.45 -2.79
N PRO A 121 17.45 -3.41 -3.41
CA PRO A 121 18.79 -3.19 -3.97
C PRO A 121 18.85 -2.01 -4.95
N ILE A 122 17.83 -1.82 -5.80
CA ILE A 122 17.77 -0.67 -6.71
C ILE A 122 17.67 0.65 -5.93
N VAL A 123 16.81 0.69 -4.92
CA VAL A 123 16.70 1.86 -4.03
C VAL A 123 18.02 2.14 -3.32
N LEU A 124 18.70 1.09 -2.82
CA LEU A 124 19.96 1.21 -2.09
C LEU A 124 21.08 1.79 -2.96
N PHE A 125 21.27 1.23 -4.16
CA PHE A 125 22.43 1.56 -5.00
C PHE A 125 22.21 2.77 -5.90
N LEU A 126 20.96 3.00 -6.33
CA LEU A 126 20.68 4.04 -7.33
C LEU A 126 19.94 5.26 -6.74
N ILE A 127 19.09 5.09 -5.74
CA ILE A 127 18.12 6.13 -5.38
C ILE A 127 18.49 6.86 -4.08
N ALA A 128 18.69 6.14 -2.97
CA ALA A 128 18.64 6.69 -1.62
C ALA A 128 19.58 7.86 -1.37
N GLU A 129 20.83 7.73 -1.77
CA GLU A 129 21.86 8.76 -1.54
C GLU A 129 21.61 10.01 -2.39
N ARG A 130 21.41 9.83 -3.70
CA ARG A 130 21.18 10.96 -4.62
C ARG A 130 19.88 11.68 -4.32
N LEU A 131 18.82 10.93 -4.02
CA LEU A 131 17.54 11.49 -3.63
C LEU A 131 17.69 12.40 -2.41
N ARG A 132 18.38 11.91 -1.36
CA ARG A 132 18.59 12.69 -0.12
C ARG A 132 19.38 13.97 -0.36
N ASN A 133 20.34 13.95 -1.29
CA ASN A 133 21.19 15.12 -1.59
C ASN A 133 20.50 16.16 -2.47
N LEU A 134 19.61 15.75 -3.39
CA LEU A 134 19.00 16.62 -4.39
C LEU A 134 17.63 17.20 -3.98
N GLY A 135 16.87 16.52 -3.12
CA GLY A 135 15.51 16.91 -2.76
C GLY A 135 15.38 17.49 -1.36
N LYS A 136 14.20 18.05 -1.07
CA LYS A 136 13.84 18.60 0.24
C LYS A 136 12.70 17.84 0.91
N PHE A 137 11.59 17.62 0.19
CA PHE A 137 10.36 17.06 0.74
C PHE A 137 9.82 15.88 -0.05
N ASN A 138 9.94 15.90 -1.38
CA ASN A 138 9.30 14.90 -2.24
C ASN A 138 10.07 14.65 -3.55
N LEU A 139 9.52 13.74 -4.38
CA LEU A 139 10.05 13.37 -5.68
C LEU A 139 10.18 14.57 -6.64
N SER A 140 9.22 15.49 -6.61
CA SER A 140 9.18 16.62 -7.54
C SER A 140 10.38 17.56 -7.34
N ASP A 141 10.84 17.72 -6.08
CA ASP A 141 12.01 18.54 -5.77
C ASP A 141 13.27 18.00 -6.44
N VAL A 142 13.44 16.67 -6.45
CA VAL A 142 14.60 16.00 -7.06
C VAL A 142 14.60 16.18 -8.57
N VAL A 143 13.47 15.91 -9.22
CA VAL A 143 13.38 16.02 -10.69
C VAL A 143 13.45 17.48 -11.15
N SER A 144 12.88 18.42 -10.38
CA SER A 144 12.93 19.85 -10.70
C SER A 144 14.26 20.54 -10.33
N PHE A 145 15.24 19.83 -9.76
CA PHE A 145 16.51 20.42 -9.36
C PHE A 145 17.20 21.15 -10.52
N ARG A 146 17.15 20.62 -11.74
CA ARG A 146 17.70 21.21 -12.95
C ARG A 146 16.73 21.38 -14.11
N LEU A 147 15.58 20.73 -14.06
CA LEU A 147 14.55 20.82 -15.09
C LEU A 147 13.54 21.93 -14.77
N ALA A 148 12.79 22.37 -15.76
CA ALA A 148 11.79 23.43 -15.57
C ALA A 148 10.75 23.04 -14.52
N GLU A 149 10.65 23.83 -13.49
CA GLU A 149 9.90 23.51 -12.28
C GLU A 149 8.41 23.23 -12.53
N LYS A 150 7.72 24.14 -13.21
CA LYS A 150 6.26 24.06 -13.38
C LYS A 150 5.78 22.79 -14.09
N PRO A 151 6.29 22.42 -15.29
CA PRO A 151 5.81 21.23 -15.99
C PRO A 151 6.18 19.93 -15.27
N VAL A 152 7.39 19.88 -14.68
CA VAL A 152 7.90 18.70 -13.99
C VAL A 152 7.18 18.46 -12.67
N ARG A 153 6.95 19.51 -11.87
CA ARG A 153 6.16 19.40 -10.63
C ARG A 153 4.71 19.00 -10.93
N THR A 154 4.12 19.52 -12.02
CA THR A 154 2.77 19.11 -12.43
C THR A 154 2.72 17.63 -12.74
N LEU A 155 3.66 17.12 -13.55
CA LEU A 155 3.76 15.70 -13.88
C LEU A 155 3.95 14.86 -12.62
N ALA A 156 4.95 15.19 -11.79
CA ALA A 156 5.27 14.44 -10.58
C ALA A 156 4.10 14.43 -9.58
N ALA A 157 3.37 15.54 -9.43
CA ALA A 157 2.21 15.62 -8.58
C ALA A 157 1.06 14.73 -9.10
N VAL A 158 0.74 14.81 -10.39
CA VAL A 158 -0.34 14.01 -11.00
C VAL A 158 -0.02 12.52 -10.92
N SER A 159 1.20 12.11 -11.30
CA SER A 159 1.60 10.71 -11.23
C SER A 159 1.62 10.19 -9.78
N SER A 160 2.10 11.01 -8.82
CA SER A 160 2.06 10.66 -7.39
C SER A 160 0.63 10.48 -6.88
N LEU A 161 -0.30 11.35 -7.30
CA LEU A 161 -1.71 11.23 -6.91
C LEU A 161 -2.35 9.96 -7.46
N VAL A 162 -2.04 9.57 -8.69
CA VAL A 162 -2.55 8.32 -9.27
C VAL A 162 -1.99 7.11 -8.51
N VAL A 163 -0.69 7.07 -8.23
CA VAL A 163 -0.07 6.01 -7.42
C VAL A 163 -0.70 5.93 -6.04
N VAL A 164 -0.86 7.06 -5.36
CA VAL A 164 -1.50 7.14 -4.03
C VAL A 164 -2.94 6.64 -4.09
N ALA A 165 -3.71 7.01 -5.11
CA ALA A 165 -5.08 6.56 -5.28
C ALA A 165 -5.18 5.04 -5.38
N PHE A 166 -4.41 4.40 -6.28
CA PHE A 166 -4.40 2.94 -6.41
C PHE A 166 -3.99 2.23 -5.11
N TYR A 167 -3.02 2.78 -4.40
CA TYR A 167 -2.58 2.19 -3.14
C TYR A 167 -3.61 2.36 -2.02
N LEU A 168 -4.27 3.53 -1.94
CA LEU A 168 -5.34 3.78 -0.97
C LEU A 168 -6.53 2.84 -1.15
N ILE A 169 -6.91 2.51 -2.40
CA ILE A 169 -7.96 1.52 -2.69
C ILE A 169 -7.64 0.20 -1.98
N ALA A 170 -6.42 -0.31 -2.15
CA ALA A 170 -5.99 -1.56 -1.54
C ALA A 170 -6.08 -1.53 0.00
N GLN A 171 -5.68 -0.42 0.62
CA GLN A 171 -5.78 -0.26 2.07
C GLN A 171 -7.24 -0.21 2.55
N MET A 172 -8.12 0.46 1.79
CA MET A 172 -9.55 0.52 2.12
C MET A 172 -10.22 -0.85 2.01
N VAL A 173 -9.88 -1.64 0.97
CA VAL A 173 -10.40 -3.01 0.81
C VAL A 173 -9.98 -3.88 2.01
N GLY A 174 -8.70 -3.89 2.35
CA GLY A 174 -8.21 -4.67 3.49
C GLY A 174 -8.84 -4.27 4.83
N ALA A 175 -8.96 -2.97 5.08
CA ALA A 175 -9.57 -2.47 6.31
C ALA A 175 -11.08 -2.74 6.38
N GLY A 176 -11.79 -2.55 5.27
CA GLY A 176 -13.23 -2.83 5.18
C GLY A 176 -13.54 -4.30 5.45
N GLN A 177 -12.78 -5.21 4.85
CA GLN A 177 -12.93 -6.66 5.08
C GLN A 177 -12.58 -7.05 6.52
N LEU A 178 -11.56 -6.45 7.12
CA LEU A 178 -11.17 -6.71 8.52
C LEU A 178 -12.27 -6.25 9.50
N ILE A 179 -12.80 -5.05 9.33
CA ILE A 179 -13.88 -4.53 10.19
C ILE A 179 -15.18 -5.32 9.98
N LYS A 180 -15.49 -5.71 8.73
CA LYS A 180 -16.61 -6.60 8.44
C LYS A 180 -16.47 -7.92 9.21
N LEU A 181 -15.28 -8.55 9.19
CA LEU A 181 -15.01 -9.80 9.89
C LEU A 181 -15.19 -9.67 11.41
N LEU A 182 -14.58 -8.64 12.02
CA LEU A 182 -14.56 -8.48 13.48
C LEU A 182 -15.93 -8.09 14.07
N PHE A 183 -16.65 -7.20 13.39
CA PHE A 183 -17.87 -6.58 13.92
C PHE A 183 -19.15 -7.12 13.28
N GLY A 184 -19.07 -8.01 12.29
CA GLY A 184 -20.23 -8.51 11.56
C GLY A 184 -20.97 -7.44 10.75
N LEU A 185 -20.33 -6.31 10.43
CA LEU A 185 -20.95 -5.19 9.72
C LEU A 185 -21.04 -5.44 8.21
N ASN A 186 -22.00 -4.78 7.57
CA ASN A 186 -21.99 -4.67 6.11
C ASN A 186 -20.69 -3.99 5.64
N TYR A 187 -20.09 -4.50 4.55
CA TYR A 187 -18.82 -4.02 4.03
C TYR A 187 -18.81 -2.51 3.75
N ASN A 188 -19.84 -1.97 3.11
CA ASN A 188 -19.92 -0.55 2.78
C ASN A 188 -19.91 0.32 4.04
N ILE A 189 -20.61 -0.09 5.10
CA ILE A 189 -20.60 0.57 6.40
C ILE A 189 -19.21 0.49 7.02
N ALA A 190 -18.58 -0.68 6.97
CA ALA A 190 -17.22 -0.87 7.47
C ALA A 190 -16.22 0.08 6.79
N VAL A 191 -16.27 0.20 5.45
CA VAL A 191 -15.41 1.10 4.67
C VAL A 191 -15.63 2.56 5.05
N VAL A 192 -16.89 3.00 5.24
CA VAL A 192 -17.19 4.38 5.67
C VAL A 192 -16.63 4.66 7.08
N ILE A 193 -16.83 3.75 8.03
CA ILE A 193 -16.28 3.87 9.39
C ILE A 193 -14.75 3.99 9.35
N VAL A 194 -14.11 3.10 8.61
CA VAL A 194 -12.66 3.13 8.41
C VAL A 194 -12.22 4.46 7.81
N GLY A 195 -12.87 4.93 6.75
CA GLY A 195 -12.54 6.18 6.10
C GLY A 195 -12.64 7.39 7.04
N LEU A 196 -13.66 7.43 7.89
CA LEU A 196 -13.81 8.49 8.91
C LEU A 196 -12.71 8.43 9.97
N LEU A 197 -12.36 7.23 10.45
CA LEU A 197 -11.24 7.03 11.37
C LEU A 197 -9.90 7.46 10.74
N MET A 198 -9.70 7.11 9.47
CA MET A 198 -8.52 7.52 8.71
C MET A 198 -8.42 9.04 8.56
N MET A 199 -9.51 9.71 8.22
CA MET A 199 -9.54 11.18 8.16
C MET A 199 -9.15 11.80 9.50
N ALA A 200 -9.75 11.33 10.60
CA ALA A 200 -9.41 11.81 11.94
C ALA A 200 -7.93 11.58 12.27
N TYR A 201 -7.40 10.41 11.92
CA TYR A 201 -6.00 10.06 12.16
C TYR A 201 -5.02 10.94 11.38
N VAL A 202 -5.25 11.15 10.08
CA VAL A 202 -4.34 11.90 9.20
C VAL A 202 -4.37 13.40 9.48
N MET A 203 -5.52 13.95 9.84
CA MET A 203 -5.66 15.39 10.13
C MET A 203 -4.80 15.87 11.30
N PHE A 204 -4.43 14.99 12.23
CA PHE A 204 -3.64 15.32 13.42
C PHE A 204 -2.19 14.87 13.32
N GLY A 205 -1.85 13.98 12.35
CA GLY A 205 -0.50 13.45 12.17
C GLY A 205 0.31 14.25 11.14
N GLY A 206 1.65 14.32 11.35
CA GLY A 206 2.63 14.72 10.35
C GLY A 206 3.65 13.60 10.20
N MET A 207 4.76 13.84 9.49
CA MET A 207 5.80 12.83 9.23
C MET A 207 6.40 12.26 10.53
N LEU A 208 6.58 13.08 11.56
CA LEU A 208 7.10 12.64 12.86
C LEU A 208 6.15 11.63 13.52
N ALA A 209 4.84 11.93 13.54
CA ALA A 209 3.84 11.04 14.11
C ALA A 209 3.76 9.72 13.32
N THR A 210 3.72 9.80 11.98
CA THR A 210 3.69 8.60 11.15
C THR A 210 4.95 7.76 11.33
N THR A 211 6.13 8.36 11.50
CA THR A 211 7.38 7.63 11.72
C THR A 211 7.33 6.78 13.00
N TRP A 212 6.94 7.36 14.14
CA TRP A 212 6.84 6.61 15.39
C TRP A 212 5.79 5.51 15.36
N VAL A 213 4.63 5.78 14.77
CA VAL A 213 3.59 4.76 14.62
C VAL A 213 4.06 3.62 13.71
N GLN A 214 4.77 3.91 12.61
CA GLN A 214 5.34 2.90 11.74
C GLN A 214 6.38 2.02 12.45
N ILE A 215 7.25 2.60 13.29
CA ILE A 215 8.23 1.86 14.09
C ILE A 215 7.52 0.89 15.03
N ILE A 216 6.56 1.38 15.81
CA ILE A 216 5.86 0.57 16.82
C ILE A 216 5.07 -0.55 16.15
N LYS A 217 4.32 -0.25 15.09
CA LYS A 217 3.56 -1.28 14.37
C LYS A 217 4.48 -2.31 13.71
N ALA A 218 5.66 -1.89 13.19
CA ALA A 218 6.62 -2.83 12.61
C ALA A 218 7.07 -3.87 13.63
N VAL A 219 7.40 -3.43 14.85
CA VAL A 219 7.78 -4.33 15.95
C VAL A 219 6.63 -5.26 16.31
N MET A 220 5.41 -4.74 16.47
CA MET A 220 4.23 -5.54 16.82
C MET A 220 3.89 -6.56 15.72
N LEU A 221 3.91 -6.14 14.44
CA LEU A 221 3.61 -7.02 13.32
C LEU A 221 4.65 -8.13 13.18
N LEU A 222 5.94 -7.79 13.27
CA LEU A 222 7.02 -8.78 13.22
C LEU A 222 6.91 -9.76 14.39
N SER A 223 6.61 -9.31 15.60
CA SER A 223 6.43 -10.18 16.77
C SER A 223 5.26 -11.14 16.58
N GLY A 224 4.09 -10.62 16.16
CA GLY A 224 2.90 -11.44 15.89
C GLY A 224 3.11 -12.43 14.76
N ALA A 225 3.68 -11.99 13.62
CA ALA A 225 3.95 -12.85 12.48
C ALA A 225 5.01 -13.93 12.81
N THR A 226 6.05 -13.57 13.60
CA THR A 226 7.05 -14.54 14.08
C THR A 226 6.40 -15.61 14.95
N PHE A 227 5.52 -15.21 15.87
CA PHE A 227 4.80 -16.17 16.72
C PHE A 227 3.90 -17.09 15.88
N MET A 228 3.15 -16.55 14.90
CA MET A 228 2.33 -17.36 13.99
C MET A 228 3.18 -18.37 13.22
N ALA A 229 4.27 -17.91 12.59
CA ALA A 229 5.17 -18.77 11.83
C ALA A 229 5.83 -19.84 12.71
N PHE A 230 6.22 -19.47 13.94
CA PHE A 230 6.75 -20.42 14.93
C PHE A 230 5.73 -21.52 15.27
N MET A 231 4.48 -21.15 15.51
CA MET A 231 3.40 -22.11 15.84
C MET A 231 3.09 -23.03 14.66
N VAL A 232 3.06 -22.50 13.43
CA VAL A 232 2.90 -23.31 12.21
C VAL A 232 4.06 -24.31 12.10
N MET A 233 5.31 -23.85 12.19
CA MET A 233 6.49 -24.70 12.07
C MET A 233 6.58 -25.74 13.20
N LYS A 234 6.17 -25.39 14.42
CA LYS A 234 6.05 -26.34 15.54
C LYS A 234 5.06 -27.46 15.22
N GLY A 235 3.92 -27.13 14.59
CA GLY A 235 2.91 -28.11 14.20
C GLY A 235 3.38 -29.14 13.16
N VAL A 236 4.35 -28.76 12.34
CA VAL A 236 4.98 -29.63 11.32
C VAL A 236 6.38 -30.12 11.71
N GLY A 237 6.73 -30.08 13.00
CA GLY A 237 8.00 -30.55 13.52
C GLY A 237 9.23 -29.77 13.03
N PHE A 238 9.08 -28.48 12.73
CA PHE A 238 10.11 -27.59 12.17
C PHE A 238 10.69 -28.04 10.83
N SER A 239 9.92 -28.80 10.05
CA SER A 239 10.29 -29.30 8.72
C SER A 239 9.53 -28.57 7.62
N PHE A 240 10.23 -27.85 6.75
CA PHE A 240 9.64 -27.26 5.55
C PHE A 240 9.10 -28.32 4.59
N SER A 241 9.83 -29.45 4.46
CA SER A 241 9.37 -30.57 3.63
C SER A 241 8.03 -31.12 4.12
N GLU A 242 7.88 -31.28 5.44
CA GLU A 242 6.62 -31.74 6.04
C GLU A 242 5.49 -30.71 5.86
N MET A 243 5.79 -29.43 6.04
CA MET A 243 4.82 -28.35 5.78
C MET A 243 4.30 -28.41 4.34
N PHE A 244 5.18 -28.59 3.36
CA PHE A 244 4.78 -28.68 1.95
C PHE A 244 4.00 -29.94 1.66
N ASN A 245 4.44 -31.11 2.13
CA ASN A 245 3.76 -32.38 1.92
C ASN A 245 2.35 -32.36 2.51
N GLN A 246 2.17 -31.90 3.74
CA GLN A 246 0.87 -31.77 4.37
C GLN A 246 -0.02 -30.73 3.65
N SER A 247 0.57 -29.64 3.15
CA SER A 247 -0.18 -28.64 2.38
C SER A 247 -0.69 -29.19 1.05
N ILE A 248 0.11 -30.01 0.35
CA ILE A 248 -0.34 -30.70 -0.87
C ILE A 248 -1.49 -31.66 -0.56
N GLN A 249 -1.37 -32.46 0.51
CA GLN A 249 -2.43 -33.37 0.94
C GLN A 249 -3.71 -32.63 1.31
N MET A 250 -3.60 -31.51 2.05
CA MET A 250 -4.73 -30.69 2.44
C MET A 250 -5.39 -30.04 1.22
N PHE A 251 -4.59 -29.49 0.30
CA PHE A 251 -5.09 -28.91 -0.94
C PHE A 251 -5.83 -29.93 -1.81
N SER A 252 -5.25 -31.15 -1.96
CA SER A 252 -5.91 -32.27 -2.65
C SER A 252 -7.28 -32.59 -2.05
N LYS A 253 -7.35 -32.70 -0.72
CA LYS A 253 -8.59 -32.99 0.00
C LYS A 253 -9.65 -31.91 -0.16
N VAL A 254 -9.26 -30.65 -0.05
CA VAL A 254 -10.21 -29.50 -0.07
C VAL A 254 -10.74 -29.22 -1.48
N HIS A 255 -9.93 -29.45 -2.51
CA HIS A 255 -10.30 -29.17 -3.90
C HIS A 255 -10.74 -30.42 -4.68
N ASP A 256 -10.77 -31.58 -4.01
CA ASP A 256 -11.14 -32.88 -4.62
C ASP A 256 -10.31 -33.16 -5.91
N VAL A 257 -8.99 -33.00 -5.81
CA VAL A 257 -8.05 -33.22 -6.91
C VAL A 257 -7.00 -34.27 -6.52
N THR A 258 -6.35 -34.90 -7.50
CA THR A 258 -5.28 -35.86 -7.22
C THR A 258 -4.06 -35.20 -6.57
N LEU A 259 -3.22 -35.98 -5.87
CA LEU A 259 -1.99 -35.46 -5.24
C LEU A 259 -1.05 -34.83 -6.27
N ASP A 260 -0.96 -35.37 -7.48
CA ASP A 260 -0.15 -34.81 -8.56
C ASP A 260 -0.65 -33.44 -9.01
N GLN A 261 -1.99 -33.29 -9.13
CA GLN A 261 -2.60 -32.00 -9.44
C GLN A 261 -2.42 -31.00 -8.29
N ALA A 262 -2.58 -31.47 -7.04
CA ALA A 262 -2.34 -30.65 -5.86
C ALA A 262 -0.88 -30.21 -5.74
N GLY A 263 0.08 -31.02 -6.16
CA GLY A 263 1.51 -30.71 -6.20
C GLY A 263 1.84 -29.46 -7.03
N ALA A 264 0.98 -29.09 -7.97
CA ALA A 264 1.15 -27.87 -8.77
C ALA A 264 1.19 -26.57 -7.92
N ILE A 265 0.68 -26.56 -6.69
CA ILE A 265 0.81 -25.40 -5.77
C ILE A 265 2.26 -25.10 -5.37
N MET A 266 3.19 -26.03 -5.58
CA MET A 266 4.62 -25.88 -5.26
C MET A 266 5.43 -25.29 -6.42
N GLY A 267 4.83 -25.05 -7.57
CA GLY A 267 5.46 -24.49 -8.75
C GLY A 267 4.78 -23.24 -9.28
N PRO A 268 5.40 -22.57 -10.26
CA PRO A 268 4.76 -21.46 -10.97
C PRO A 268 3.43 -21.91 -11.60
N GLY A 269 2.34 -21.29 -11.19
CA GLY A 269 0.99 -21.65 -11.59
C GLY A 269 0.28 -20.56 -12.37
N LYS A 270 -0.95 -20.27 -11.97
CA LYS A 270 -1.86 -19.39 -12.71
C LYS A 270 -1.39 -17.95 -12.87
N LEU A 271 -0.68 -17.38 -11.86
CA LEU A 271 -0.16 -16.00 -11.94
C LEU A 271 1.01 -15.89 -12.93
N ALA A 272 1.77 -16.97 -13.08
CA ALA A 272 2.92 -17.06 -14.00
C ALA A 272 2.59 -17.77 -15.31
N ALA A 273 1.35 -18.23 -15.54
CA ALA A 273 0.93 -18.97 -16.73
C ALA A 273 1.16 -18.19 -18.03
N ASN A 274 1.05 -16.86 -17.98
CA ASN A 274 1.43 -15.97 -19.07
C ASN A 274 2.80 -15.34 -18.77
N PRO A 275 3.87 -15.67 -19.51
CA PRO A 275 5.20 -15.10 -19.28
C PRO A 275 5.24 -13.56 -19.38
N ILE A 276 4.41 -12.97 -20.23
CA ILE A 276 4.32 -11.51 -20.39
C ILE A 276 3.79 -10.88 -19.10
N ASP A 277 2.74 -11.46 -18.50
CA ASP A 277 2.20 -10.99 -17.23
C ASP A 277 3.20 -11.17 -16.09
N ALA A 278 3.89 -12.31 -16.03
CA ALA A 278 4.89 -12.59 -15.00
C ALA A 278 6.08 -11.62 -15.07
N ILE A 279 6.62 -11.38 -16.26
CA ILE A 279 7.71 -10.40 -16.48
C ILE A 279 7.21 -8.99 -16.17
N SER A 280 6.01 -8.63 -16.63
CA SER A 280 5.41 -7.32 -16.37
C SER A 280 5.23 -7.07 -14.87
N LEU A 281 4.75 -8.07 -14.12
CA LEU A 281 4.64 -8.01 -12.68
C LEU A 281 6.02 -7.84 -12.01
N GLY A 282 7.01 -8.61 -12.41
CA GLY A 282 8.38 -8.51 -11.92
C GLY A 282 8.96 -7.11 -12.12
N LEU A 283 8.83 -6.54 -13.33
CA LEU A 283 9.27 -5.18 -13.64
C LEU A 283 8.52 -4.14 -12.79
N ALA A 284 7.20 -4.29 -12.66
CA ALA A 284 6.37 -3.40 -11.87
C ALA A 284 6.80 -3.35 -10.40
N LEU A 285 6.94 -4.51 -9.77
CA LEU A 285 7.27 -4.60 -8.34
C LEU A 285 8.71 -4.15 -8.06
N MET A 286 9.66 -4.56 -8.92
CA MET A 286 11.06 -4.23 -8.78
C MET A 286 11.34 -2.73 -8.94
N PHE A 287 10.89 -2.13 -10.03
CA PHE A 287 11.17 -0.72 -10.33
C PHE A 287 10.16 0.24 -9.71
N GLY A 288 8.93 -0.22 -9.47
CA GLY A 288 7.90 0.56 -8.79
C GLY A 288 8.28 0.92 -7.37
N THR A 289 8.97 0.04 -6.64
CA THR A 289 9.51 0.32 -5.30
C THR A 289 10.31 1.63 -5.27
N ALA A 290 11.13 1.87 -6.29
CA ALA A 290 11.94 3.08 -6.44
C ALA A 290 11.17 4.31 -6.95
N GLY A 291 9.89 4.15 -7.32
CA GLY A 291 9.01 5.23 -7.80
C GLY A 291 7.87 5.61 -6.85
N LEU A 292 7.78 4.99 -5.66
CA LEU A 292 6.70 5.24 -4.70
C LEU A 292 6.90 6.54 -3.93
N PRO A 293 6.01 7.54 -4.08
CA PRO A 293 6.25 8.86 -3.52
C PRO A 293 6.31 8.88 -1.99
N HIS A 294 5.45 8.12 -1.29
CA HIS A 294 5.43 8.06 0.18
C HIS A 294 6.66 7.36 0.78
N ILE A 295 7.25 6.38 0.08
CA ILE A 295 8.51 5.74 0.49
C ILE A 295 9.69 6.69 0.26
N LEU A 296 9.72 7.37 -0.90
CA LEU A 296 10.78 8.30 -1.22
C LEU A 296 10.85 9.49 -0.25
N MET A 297 9.71 9.97 0.25
CA MET A 297 9.65 11.02 1.28
C MET A 297 10.39 10.64 2.57
N ARG A 298 10.48 9.35 2.91
CA ARG A 298 11.20 8.87 4.11
C ARG A 298 12.71 9.17 4.08
N PHE A 299 13.30 9.32 2.91
CA PHE A 299 14.73 9.64 2.81
C PHE A 299 15.06 11.09 3.21
N PHE A 300 14.06 11.97 3.27
CA PHE A 300 14.24 13.34 3.75
C PHE A 300 14.11 13.49 5.28
N THR A 301 13.71 12.43 5.99
CA THR A 301 13.61 12.45 7.46
C THR A 301 14.93 12.24 8.19
N VAL A 302 15.98 11.79 7.48
CA VAL A 302 17.32 11.57 8.01
C VAL A 302 18.24 12.73 7.70
N LYS A 303 19.32 12.89 8.49
CA LYS A 303 20.22 14.06 8.38
C LYS A 303 21.09 14.09 7.13
N ASP A 304 21.52 12.94 6.63
CA ASP A 304 22.48 12.83 5.52
C ASP A 304 22.30 11.56 4.67
N ALA A 305 23.05 11.48 3.56
CA ALA A 305 23.02 10.37 2.63
C ALA A 305 23.48 9.03 3.24
N LYS A 306 24.43 9.07 4.20
CA LYS A 306 24.91 7.87 4.89
C LYS A 306 23.78 7.23 5.72
N GLU A 307 23.04 8.06 6.46
CA GLU A 307 21.87 7.59 7.22
C GLU A 307 20.73 7.14 6.29
N ALA A 308 20.57 7.77 5.11
CA ALA A 308 19.62 7.30 4.10
C ALA A 308 19.97 5.89 3.58
N ARG A 309 21.21 5.62 3.23
CA ARG A 309 21.67 4.27 2.82
C ARG A 309 21.51 3.26 3.96
N LYS A 310 21.88 3.62 5.19
CA LYS A 310 21.69 2.76 6.37
C LYS A 310 20.23 2.39 6.57
N SER A 311 19.32 3.35 6.36
CA SER A 311 17.86 3.09 6.42
C SER A 311 17.43 1.99 5.46
N VAL A 312 17.96 2.00 4.22
CA VAL A 312 17.60 0.98 3.23
C VAL A 312 18.11 -0.40 3.63
N VAL A 313 19.36 -0.50 4.10
CA VAL A 313 19.93 -1.78 4.55
C VAL A 313 19.09 -2.39 5.69
N VAL A 314 18.75 -1.57 6.68
CA VAL A 314 17.92 -1.99 7.82
C VAL A 314 16.50 -2.38 7.34
N ALA A 315 15.88 -1.56 6.51
CA ALA A 315 14.56 -1.85 5.94
C ALA A 315 14.55 -3.16 5.16
N THR A 316 15.54 -3.37 4.28
CA THR A 316 15.69 -4.58 3.47
C THR A 316 15.78 -5.84 4.33
N GLY A 317 16.54 -5.80 5.43
CA GLY A 317 16.65 -6.92 6.35
C GLY A 317 15.31 -7.28 7.02
N PHE A 318 14.60 -6.30 7.56
CA PHE A 318 13.30 -6.53 8.22
C PHE A 318 12.21 -6.95 7.22
N ILE A 319 12.17 -6.35 6.04
CA ILE A 319 11.20 -6.69 4.98
C ILE A 319 11.44 -8.12 4.49
N GLY A 320 12.71 -8.50 4.25
CA GLY A 320 13.05 -9.86 3.82
C GLY A 320 12.68 -10.92 4.85
N TYR A 321 12.97 -10.66 6.13
CA TYR A 321 12.52 -11.52 7.22
C TYR A 321 10.99 -11.64 7.26
N PHE A 322 10.28 -10.52 7.13
CA PHE A 322 8.82 -10.52 7.13
C PHE A 322 8.23 -11.33 5.97
N TYR A 323 8.80 -11.25 4.77
CA TYR A 323 8.31 -12.02 3.64
C TYR A 323 8.52 -13.53 3.79
N LEU A 324 9.58 -13.94 4.49
CA LEU A 324 9.72 -15.35 4.90
C LEU A 324 8.58 -15.77 5.84
N LEU A 325 8.21 -14.90 6.78
CA LEU A 325 7.10 -15.18 7.70
C LEU A 325 5.75 -15.26 6.96
N THR A 326 5.46 -14.37 6.02
CA THR A 326 4.19 -14.40 5.26
C THR A 326 4.05 -15.64 4.39
N PHE A 327 5.15 -16.18 3.91
CA PHE A 327 5.18 -17.47 3.23
C PHE A 327 4.74 -18.61 4.15
N ILE A 328 5.36 -18.72 5.32
CA ILE A 328 5.01 -19.75 6.32
C ILE A 328 3.55 -19.58 6.77
N ILE A 329 3.10 -18.34 6.99
CA ILE A 329 1.72 -18.00 7.38
C ILE A 329 0.72 -18.44 6.29
N GLY A 330 1.02 -18.21 5.02
CA GLY A 330 0.14 -18.62 3.93
C GLY A 330 0.00 -20.13 3.82
N PHE A 331 1.10 -20.90 3.91
CA PHE A 331 1.05 -22.37 3.97
C PHE A 331 0.39 -22.87 5.25
N GLY A 332 0.63 -22.20 6.39
CA GLY A 332 -0.07 -22.47 7.64
C GLY A 332 -1.58 -22.29 7.51
N ALA A 333 -2.04 -21.30 6.76
CA ALA A 333 -3.47 -21.11 6.49
C ALA A 333 -4.03 -22.27 5.64
N ILE A 334 -3.29 -22.80 4.66
CA ILE A 334 -3.72 -24.02 3.95
C ILE A 334 -3.92 -25.17 4.94
N LEU A 335 -3.02 -25.35 5.91
CA LEU A 335 -3.06 -26.46 6.85
C LEU A 335 -4.20 -26.35 7.88
N TYR A 336 -4.42 -25.18 8.44
CA TYR A 336 -5.27 -25.00 9.62
C TYR A 336 -6.62 -24.33 9.34
N VAL A 337 -6.75 -23.63 8.19
CA VAL A 337 -7.96 -22.83 7.88
C VAL A 337 -8.80 -23.47 6.78
N SER A 338 -8.19 -24.02 5.72
CA SER A 338 -8.90 -24.42 4.50
C SER A 338 -9.92 -25.56 4.67
N ASN A 339 -9.79 -26.38 5.71
CA ASN A 339 -10.70 -27.51 5.99
C ASN A 339 -11.50 -27.34 7.29
N ASN A 340 -11.48 -26.15 7.90
CA ASN A 340 -12.24 -25.90 9.13
C ASN A 340 -13.52 -25.11 8.82
N PRO A 341 -14.73 -25.72 8.99
CA PRO A 341 -16.01 -25.09 8.67
C PRO A 341 -16.23 -23.73 9.35
N GLN A 342 -15.61 -23.51 10.52
CA GLN A 342 -15.71 -22.25 11.27
C GLN A 342 -15.23 -21.05 10.45
N PHE A 343 -14.25 -21.25 9.57
CA PHE A 343 -13.61 -20.19 8.79
C PHE A 343 -14.14 -20.09 7.35
N LEU A 344 -15.00 -21.03 6.93
CA LEU A 344 -15.48 -21.15 5.57
C LEU A 344 -16.84 -20.45 5.40
N ASP A 345 -16.98 -19.67 4.34
CA ASP A 345 -18.26 -19.11 3.89
C ASP A 345 -19.00 -20.14 3.02
N ILE A 346 -19.66 -21.10 3.69
CA ILE A 346 -20.34 -22.21 3.03
C ILE A 346 -21.40 -21.73 2.04
N ALA A 347 -22.15 -20.67 2.39
CA ALA A 347 -23.17 -20.09 1.52
C ALA A 347 -22.58 -19.57 0.22
N LYS A 348 -21.47 -18.86 0.32
CA LYS A 348 -20.79 -18.29 -0.85
C LYS A 348 -20.09 -19.39 -1.67
N MET A 349 -19.52 -20.40 -1.01
CA MET A 349 -18.93 -21.58 -1.68
C MET A 349 -19.97 -22.34 -2.50
N ALA A 350 -21.18 -22.50 -2.00
CA ALA A 350 -22.27 -23.16 -2.72
C ALA A 350 -22.66 -22.42 -4.02
N VAL A 351 -22.51 -21.09 -4.05
CA VAL A 351 -22.81 -20.27 -5.24
C VAL A 351 -21.62 -20.20 -6.21
N THR A 352 -20.40 -20.03 -5.68
CA THR A 352 -19.19 -19.78 -6.51
C THR A 352 -18.49 -21.05 -6.95
N GLY A 353 -18.72 -22.18 -6.27
CA GLY A 353 -17.97 -23.43 -6.47
C GLY A 353 -16.48 -23.31 -6.10
N LYS A 354 -16.08 -22.29 -5.33
CA LYS A 354 -14.70 -22.02 -4.96
C LYS A 354 -14.55 -21.93 -3.45
N LEU A 355 -13.34 -22.20 -2.95
CA LEU A 355 -13.02 -22.01 -1.55
C LEU A 355 -13.11 -20.51 -1.20
N GLU A 356 -13.98 -20.19 -0.25
CA GLU A 356 -14.20 -18.82 0.21
C GLU A 356 -14.18 -18.77 1.73
N LEU A 357 -13.44 -17.80 2.27
CA LEU A 357 -13.35 -17.58 3.71
C LEU A 357 -14.38 -16.54 4.16
N VAL A 358 -14.83 -16.70 5.38
CA VAL A 358 -15.63 -15.67 6.05
C VAL A 358 -14.88 -14.33 6.07
N GLY A 359 -15.53 -13.26 5.64
CA GLY A 359 -14.89 -11.96 5.49
C GLY A 359 -14.04 -11.79 4.22
N GLY A 360 -13.90 -12.86 3.40
CA GLY A 360 -13.11 -12.88 2.16
C GLY A 360 -11.72 -13.48 2.34
N ASN A 361 -11.13 -13.92 1.22
CA ASN A 361 -9.87 -14.67 1.24
C ASN A 361 -8.64 -13.86 1.72
N ASN A 362 -8.69 -12.53 1.71
CA ASN A 362 -7.65 -11.70 2.34
C ASN A 362 -7.56 -11.92 3.87
N MET A 363 -8.56 -12.52 4.49
CA MET A 363 -8.58 -12.79 5.93
C MET A 363 -7.86 -14.09 6.34
N ALA A 364 -7.23 -14.81 5.42
CA ALA A 364 -6.55 -16.09 5.68
C ALA A 364 -5.56 -16.03 6.86
N ALA A 365 -4.73 -14.98 6.95
CA ALA A 365 -3.81 -14.80 8.08
C ALA A 365 -4.53 -14.49 9.41
N VAL A 366 -5.67 -13.80 9.36
CA VAL A 366 -6.49 -13.49 10.56
C VAL A 366 -7.14 -14.76 11.09
N HIS A 367 -7.73 -15.57 10.21
CA HIS A 367 -8.29 -16.88 10.60
C HIS A 367 -7.22 -17.84 11.11
N LEU A 368 -6.02 -17.81 10.50
CA LEU A 368 -4.89 -18.60 11.03
C LEU A 368 -4.52 -18.18 12.45
N SER A 369 -4.54 -16.87 12.76
CA SER A 369 -4.26 -16.41 14.13
C SER A 369 -5.28 -16.92 15.14
N ASP A 370 -6.56 -17.01 14.75
CA ASP A 370 -7.61 -17.62 15.55
C ASP A 370 -7.36 -19.14 15.75
N ALA A 371 -7.08 -19.86 14.67
CA ALA A 371 -6.76 -21.28 14.72
C ALA A 371 -5.57 -21.63 15.62
N LEU A 372 -4.57 -20.75 15.72
CA LEU A 372 -3.33 -20.96 16.48
C LEU A 372 -3.39 -20.46 17.93
N GLY A 373 -4.17 -19.42 18.21
CA GLY A 373 -4.14 -18.75 19.52
C GLY A 373 -5.50 -18.28 20.02
N GLY A 374 -6.58 -18.63 19.32
CA GLY A 374 -7.96 -18.29 19.69
C GLY A 374 -8.26 -16.79 19.59
N ASP A 375 -9.43 -16.42 20.08
CA ASP A 375 -10.03 -15.08 19.98
C ASP A 375 -9.10 -13.93 20.38
N LEU A 376 -8.35 -14.07 21.48
CA LEU A 376 -7.48 -13.01 21.98
C LEU A 376 -6.33 -12.73 20.99
N PHE A 377 -5.74 -13.79 20.45
CA PHE A 377 -4.65 -13.65 19.49
C PHE A 377 -5.18 -13.16 18.14
N MET A 378 -6.36 -13.60 17.71
CA MET A 378 -7.06 -13.03 16.55
C MET A 378 -7.31 -11.53 16.74
N GLY A 379 -7.78 -11.10 17.90
CA GLY A 379 -7.98 -9.68 18.22
C GLY A 379 -6.69 -8.87 18.17
N PHE A 380 -5.60 -9.40 18.72
CA PHE A 380 -4.27 -8.78 18.65
C PHE A 380 -3.78 -8.63 17.20
N ILE A 381 -3.78 -9.69 16.43
CA ILE A 381 -3.33 -9.68 15.01
C ILE A 381 -4.21 -8.75 14.18
N SER A 382 -5.52 -8.77 14.38
CA SER A 382 -6.45 -7.86 13.71
C SER A 382 -6.16 -6.40 14.04
N ALA A 383 -5.89 -6.08 15.30
CA ALA A 383 -5.53 -4.74 15.73
C ALA A 383 -4.22 -4.26 15.12
N VAL A 384 -3.21 -5.14 15.05
CA VAL A 384 -1.91 -4.85 14.43
C VAL A 384 -2.07 -4.66 12.92
N ALA A 385 -2.87 -5.49 12.24
CA ALA A 385 -3.19 -5.34 10.83
C ALA A 385 -3.91 -4.01 10.56
N PHE A 386 -4.89 -3.65 11.39
CA PHE A 386 -5.62 -2.39 11.26
C PHE A 386 -4.73 -1.16 11.53
N ALA A 387 -3.91 -1.20 12.58
CA ALA A 387 -2.92 -0.15 12.86
C ALA A 387 -1.93 0.00 11.69
N THR A 388 -1.57 -1.12 11.04
CA THR A 388 -0.75 -1.15 9.84
C THR A 388 -1.43 -0.41 8.69
N ILE A 389 -2.71 -0.66 8.45
CA ILE A 389 -3.49 0.04 7.42
C ILE A 389 -3.54 1.54 7.71
N LEU A 390 -3.94 1.94 8.93
CA LEU A 390 -4.04 3.35 9.31
C LEU A 390 -2.72 4.11 9.12
N ALA A 391 -1.61 3.49 9.50
CA ALA A 391 -0.29 4.13 9.40
C ALA A 391 0.18 4.29 7.95
N VAL A 392 -0.07 3.28 7.08
CA VAL A 392 0.26 3.36 5.65
C VAL A 392 -0.62 4.39 4.95
N VAL A 393 -1.90 4.42 5.27
CA VAL A 393 -2.82 5.44 4.74
C VAL A 393 -2.39 6.84 5.14
N ALA A 394 -1.92 7.04 6.37
CA ALA A 394 -1.39 8.34 6.78
C ALA A 394 -0.20 8.78 5.91
N GLY A 395 0.75 7.88 5.65
CA GLY A 395 1.89 8.15 4.77
C GLY A 395 1.47 8.46 3.32
N LEU A 396 0.56 7.64 2.77
CA LEU A 396 0.01 7.84 1.43
C LEU A 396 -0.74 9.17 1.30
N THR A 397 -1.61 9.45 2.26
CA THR A 397 -2.42 10.68 2.26
C THR A 397 -1.57 11.92 2.48
N LEU A 398 -0.54 11.84 3.33
CA LEU A 398 0.43 12.93 3.51
C LEU A 398 1.18 13.20 2.20
N SER A 399 1.62 12.16 1.50
CA SER A 399 2.28 12.27 0.20
C SER A 399 1.35 12.86 -0.87
N GLY A 400 0.10 12.38 -0.97
CA GLY A 400 -0.88 12.93 -1.90
C GLY A 400 -1.29 14.37 -1.56
N ALA A 401 -1.47 14.66 -0.28
CA ALA A 401 -1.76 16.03 0.17
C ALA A 401 -0.60 16.99 -0.10
N SER A 402 0.66 16.55 0.06
CA SER A 402 1.85 17.32 -0.32
C SER A 402 1.89 17.59 -1.83
N ALA A 403 1.59 16.60 -2.67
CA ALA A 403 1.51 16.79 -4.12
C ALA A 403 0.47 17.86 -4.51
N ILE A 404 -0.68 17.91 -3.84
CA ILE A 404 -1.71 18.93 -4.10
C ILE A 404 -1.30 20.29 -3.49
N SER A 405 -0.91 20.33 -2.21
CA SER A 405 -0.69 21.58 -1.50
C SER A 405 0.65 22.23 -1.81
N HIS A 406 1.72 21.46 -1.78
CA HIS A 406 3.06 21.97 -2.01
C HIS A 406 3.36 22.09 -3.51
N ASP A 407 3.20 21.01 -4.29
CA ASP A 407 3.58 21.03 -5.69
C ASP A 407 2.59 21.82 -6.56
N LEU A 408 1.31 21.46 -6.56
CA LEU A 408 0.34 22.12 -7.44
C LEU A 408 -0.07 23.49 -6.91
N TYR A 409 -0.57 23.58 -5.67
CA TYR A 409 -1.11 24.84 -5.17
C TYR A 409 -0.01 25.88 -4.94
N ALA A 410 1.00 25.58 -4.12
CA ALA A 410 2.01 26.56 -3.74
C ALA A 410 2.94 26.90 -4.92
N ASN A 411 3.52 25.90 -5.59
CA ASN A 411 4.57 26.14 -6.58
C ASN A 411 4.02 26.35 -8.00
N VAL A 412 3.03 25.56 -8.46
CA VAL A 412 2.51 25.69 -9.84
C VAL A 412 1.49 26.83 -9.96
N PHE A 413 0.45 26.87 -9.11
CA PHE A 413 -0.62 27.88 -9.23
C PHE A 413 -0.25 29.21 -8.61
N LYS A 414 0.31 29.21 -7.40
CA LYS A 414 0.68 30.44 -6.67
C LYS A 414 2.11 30.91 -6.93
N LYS A 415 2.90 30.15 -7.71
CA LYS A 415 4.29 30.51 -8.08
C LYS A 415 5.19 30.82 -6.88
N GLY A 416 5.06 30.07 -5.80
CA GLY A 416 5.81 30.26 -4.55
C GLY A 416 5.27 31.39 -3.64
N GLN A 417 4.20 32.08 -4.03
CA GLN A 417 3.60 33.18 -3.26
C GLN A 417 2.47 32.66 -2.35
N THR A 418 2.82 31.83 -1.39
CA THR A 418 1.87 31.26 -0.40
C THR A 418 2.35 31.51 1.01
N THR A 419 1.41 31.55 1.95
CA THR A 419 1.74 31.52 3.38
C THR A 419 1.71 30.07 3.87
N PRO A 420 2.51 29.72 4.90
CA PRO A 420 2.49 28.38 5.50
C PRO A 420 1.09 27.93 5.95
N GLU A 421 0.27 28.88 6.43
CA GLU A 421 -1.10 28.61 6.88
C GLU A 421 -2.01 28.24 5.70
N SER A 422 -1.86 28.91 4.54
CA SER A 422 -2.65 28.61 3.34
C SER A 422 -2.26 27.27 2.73
N GLU A 423 -0.99 26.93 2.73
CA GLU A 423 -0.49 25.63 2.28
C GLU A 423 -0.99 24.50 3.17
N LEU A 424 -0.91 24.67 4.50
CA LEU A 424 -1.43 23.70 5.46
C LEU A 424 -2.96 23.53 5.34
N ARG A 425 -3.70 24.62 5.11
CA ARG A 425 -5.15 24.55 4.86
C ARG A 425 -5.46 23.75 3.60
N MET A 426 -4.72 23.97 2.51
CA MET A 426 -4.89 23.23 1.27
C MET A 426 -4.55 21.75 1.47
N SER A 427 -3.50 21.43 2.23
CA SER A 427 -3.14 20.05 2.59
C SER A 427 -4.28 19.32 3.31
N LYS A 428 -4.96 19.98 4.25
CA LYS A 428 -6.14 19.40 4.95
C LYS A 428 -7.31 19.17 4.02
N ILE A 429 -7.60 20.09 3.10
CA ILE A 429 -8.66 19.94 2.09
C ILE A 429 -8.34 18.77 1.15
N ALA A 430 -7.09 18.66 0.70
CA ALA A 430 -6.61 17.57 -0.14
C ALA A 430 -6.73 16.20 0.57
N THR A 431 -6.38 16.15 1.85
CA THR A 431 -6.55 14.96 2.70
C THR A 431 -8.00 14.49 2.73
N LEU A 432 -8.95 15.43 2.94
CA LEU A 432 -10.38 15.11 2.95
C LEU A 432 -10.85 14.56 1.59
N GLY A 433 -10.46 15.21 0.50
CA GLY A 433 -10.79 14.76 -0.86
C GLY A 433 -10.25 13.37 -1.17
N LEU A 434 -8.99 13.10 -0.83
CA LEU A 434 -8.36 11.79 -1.03
C LEU A 434 -9.05 10.69 -0.20
N ALA A 435 -9.46 10.98 1.03
CA ALA A 435 -10.15 10.01 1.87
C ALA A 435 -11.53 9.65 1.32
N ILE A 436 -12.32 10.65 0.87
CA ILE A 436 -13.63 10.41 0.23
C ILE A 436 -13.45 9.58 -1.05
N PHE A 437 -12.48 9.93 -1.88
CA PHE A 437 -12.18 9.21 -3.11
C PHE A 437 -11.76 7.75 -2.82
N ALA A 438 -10.92 7.53 -1.80
CA ALA A 438 -10.50 6.19 -1.39
C ALA A 438 -11.67 5.34 -0.86
N MET A 439 -12.63 5.93 -0.11
CA MET A 439 -13.83 5.23 0.34
C MET A 439 -14.69 4.76 -0.83
N ILE A 440 -14.97 5.64 -1.80
CA ILE A 440 -15.78 5.29 -2.98
C ILE A 440 -15.13 4.15 -3.76
N LEU A 441 -13.84 4.26 -4.06
CA LEU A 441 -13.13 3.22 -4.80
C LEU A 441 -12.94 1.94 -3.98
N GLY A 442 -12.74 2.03 -2.65
CA GLY A 442 -12.69 0.86 -1.77
C GLY A 442 -13.97 0.02 -1.82
N ILE A 443 -15.13 0.66 -1.96
CA ILE A 443 -16.41 -0.02 -2.14
C ILE A 443 -16.47 -0.72 -3.52
N VAL A 444 -16.06 -0.05 -4.59
CA VAL A 444 -16.09 -0.61 -5.96
C VAL A 444 -15.18 -1.84 -6.09
N PHE A 445 -14.04 -1.84 -5.42
CA PHE A 445 -13.01 -2.88 -5.54
C PHE A 445 -13.05 -3.93 -4.42
N GLU A 446 -14.15 -4.10 -3.68
CA GLU A 446 -14.30 -5.02 -2.53
C GLU A 446 -13.74 -6.43 -2.77
N LYS A 447 -13.94 -6.98 -3.96
CA LYS A 447 -13.63 -8.39 -4.28
C LYS A 447 -12.17 -8.64 -4.64
N GLN A 448 -11.35 -7.58 -4.74
CA GLN A 448 -9.98 -7.69 -5.20
C GLN A 448 -9.01 -8.10 -4.08
N ASN A 449 -7.95 -8.83 -4.44
CA ASN A 449 -6.86 -9.11 -3.52
C ASN A 449 -6.04 -7.84 -3.25
N VAL A 450 -5.72 -7.61 -1.98
CA VAL A 450 -5.04 -6.39 -1.54
C VAL A 450 -3.61 -6.28 -2.11
N ALA A 451 -2.86 -7.40 -2.22
CA ALA A 451 -1.51 -7.39 -2.80
C ALA A 451 -1.55 -7.12 -4.31
N PHE A 452 -2.53 -7.68 -5.01
CA PHE A 452 -2.74 -7.40 -6.44
C PHE A 452 -3.00 -5.91 -6.68
N MET A 453 -3.89 -5.29 -5.90
CA MET A 453 -4.21 -3.86 -6.03
C MET A 453 -2.99 -2.96 -5.75
N VAL A 454 -2.16 -3.32 -4.77
CA VAL A 454 -0.91 -2.61 -4.52
C VAL A 454 0.07 -2.83 -5.68
N GLY A 455 0.12 -4.01 -6.28
CA GLY A 455 0.91 -4.29 -7.48
C GLY A 455 0.56 -3.36 -8.65
N LEU A 456 -0.71 -2.95 -8.80
CA LEU A 456 -1.13 -1.95 -9.80
C LEU A 456 -0.56 -0.55 -9.48
N ALA A 457 -0.54 -0.14 -8.21
CA ALA A 457 0.10 1.11 -7.81
C ALA A 457 1.60 1.13 -8.13
N PHE A 458 2.29 0.00 -7.88
CA PHE A 458 3.70 -0.18 -8.25
C PHE A 458 3.90 -0.15 -9.76
N SER A 459 2.97 -0.73 -10.53
CA SER A 459 3.01 -0.66 -12.00
C SER A 459 2.98 0.78 -12.51
N VAL A 460 2.09 1.61 -11.97
CA VAL A 460 2.02 3.04 -12.32
C VAL A 460 3.31 3.75 -11.92
N ALA A 461 3.82 3.51 -10.70
CA ALA A 461 5.08 4.09 -10.22
C ALA A 461 6.29 3.70 -11.09
N ALA A 462 6.37 2.44 -11.52
CA ALA A 462 7.41 1.92 -12.42
C ALA A 462 7.36 2.56 -13.82
N CYS A 463 6.16 2.86 -14.30
CA CYS A 463 5.98 3.39 -15.68
C CYS A 463 6.11 4.92 -15.76
N ALA A 464 5.62 5.65 -14.73
CA ALA A 464 5.54 7.11 -14.75
C ALA A 464 6.69 7.78 -13.97
N ASN A 465 6.93 7.33 -12.72
CA ASN A 465 7.86 8.00 -11.82
C ASN A 465 9.31 7.53 -12.02
N PHE A 466 9.53 6.22 -12.07
CA PHE A 466 10.88 5.64 -12.09
C PHE A 466 11.71 6.08 -13.30
N PRO A 467 11.23 6.05 -14.57
CA PRO A 467 12.02 6.49 -15.72
C PRO A 467 12.47 7.95 -15.60
N VAL A 468 11.55 8.83 -15.21
CA VAL A 468 11.84 10.27 -15.06
C VAL A 468 12.83 10.52 -13.92
N LEU A 469 12.63 9.85 -12.77
CA LEU A 469 13.52 9.99 -11.61
C LEU A 469 14.95 9.52 -11.92
N VAL A 470 15.10 8.31 -12.46
CA VAL A 470 16.43 7.75 -12.76
C VAL A 470 17.14 8.55 -13.82
N LEU A 471 16.48 8.88 -14.92
CA LEU A 471 17.10 9.67 -15.97
C LEU A 471 17.46 11.09 -15.52
N SER A 472 16.67 11.71 -14.61
CA SER A 472 17.00 13.02 -14.07
C SER A 472 18.29 13.01 -13.24
N MET A 473 18.56 11.91 -12.53
CA MET A 473 19.72 11.76 -11.66
C MET A 473 20.97 11.22 -12.37
N PHE A 474 20.81 10.44 -13.46
CA PHE A 474 21.92 9.69 -14.06
C PHE A 474 22.23 10.07 -15.51
N TRP A 475 21.31 10.71 -16.22
CA TRP A 475 21.50 11.01 -17.63
C TRP A 475 21.50 12.52 -17.91
N LYS A 476 22.68 13.05 -18.25
CA LYS A 476 22.91 14.47 -18.59
C LYS A 476 22.01 14.94 -19.74
N GLY A 477 21.68 14.06 -20.67
CA GLY A 477 20.86 14.35 -21.87
C GLY A 477 19.40 14.67 -21.60
N LEU A 478 18.85 14.25 -20.44
CA LEU A 478 17.44 14.47 -20.12
C LEU A 478 17.10 15.96 -20.11
N THR A 479 16.02 16.33 -20.80
CA THR A 479 15.44 17.68 -20.82
C THR A 479 14.03 17.67 -20.22
N THR A 480 13.53 18.84 -19.87
CA THR A 480 12.13 18.99 -19.39
C THR A 480 11.12 18.40 -20.37
N ARG A 481 11.31 18.64 -21.68
CA ARG A 481 10.44 18.12 -22.73
C ARG A 481 10.43 16.59 -22.75
N GLY A 482 11.61 15.96 -22.64
CA GLY A 482 11.72 14.50 -22.58
C GLY A 482 11.13 13.92 -21.30
N ALA A 483 11.42 14.51 -20.15
CA ALA A 483 10.87 14.07 -18.86
C ALA A 483 9.33 14.11 -18.85
N VAL A 484 8.74 15.20 -19.31
CA VAL A 484 7.27 15.35 -19.36
C VAL A 484 6.64 14.38 -20.38
N ALA A 485 7.21 14.27 -21.60
CA ALA A 485 6.67 13.36 -22.60
C ALA A 485 6.72 11.90 -22.15
N GLY A 486 7.87 11.44 -21.62
CA GLY A 486 8.01 10.06 -21.15
C GLY A 486 7.14 9.77 -19.93
N GLY A 487 7.11 10.68 -18.95
CA GLY A 487 6.27 10.49 -17.76
C GLY A 487 4.76 10.49 -18.06
N VAL A 488 4.29 11.38 -18.95
CA VAL A 488 2.88 11.39 -19.39
C VAL A 488 2.53 10.11 -20.15
N VAL A 489 3.36 9.70 -21.11
CA VAL A 489 3.13 8.45 -21.87
C VAL A 489 3.12 7.25 -20.95
N GLY A 490 4.09 7.15 -20.02
CA GLY A 490 4.14 6.07 -19.03
C GLY A 490 2.90 6.04 -18.14
N LEU A 491 2.46 7.20 -17.65
CA LEU A 491 1.27 7.30 -16.79
C LEU A 491 -0.01 6.93 -17.54
N VAL A 492 -0.26 7.57 -18.69
CA VAL A 492 -1.50 7.38 -19.45
C VAL A 492 -1.61 5.94 -19.95
N LEU A 493 -0.52 5.40 -20.51
CA LEU A 493 -0.54 4.03 -21.01
C LEU A 493 -0.71 3.01 -19.88
N ALA A 494 0.00 3.18 -18.74
CA ALA A 494 -0.16 2.27 -17.61
C ALA A 494 -1.60 2.26 -17.09
N VAL A 495 -2.19 3.44 -16.84
CA VAL A 495 -3.58 3.55 -16.34
C VAL A 495 -4.57 2.98 -17.35
N THR A 496 -4.41 3.29 -18.64
CA THR A 496 -5.30 2.77 -19.69
C THR A 496 -5.25 1.24 -19.77
N LEU A 497 -4.06 0.65 -19.78
CA LEU A 497 -3.91 -0.81 -19.83
C LEU A 497 -4.47 -1.49 -18.57
N ILE A 498 -4.33 -0.87 -17.39
CA ILE A 498 -4.94 -1.37 -16.14
C ILE A 498 -6.47 -1.35 -16.25
N ILE A 499 -7.06 -0.23 -16.66
CA ILE A 499 -8.52 -0.12 -16.77
C ILE A 499 -9.08 -1.13 -17.76
N LEU A 500 -8.42 -1.33 -18.89
CA LEU A 500 -8.84 -2.26 -19.95
C LEU A 500 -8.52 -3.74 -19.65
N SER A 501 -7.82 -4.04 -18.54
CA SER A 501 -7.46 -5.41 -18.15
C SER A 501 -8.66 -6.21 -17.67
N LYS A 502 -8.53 -7.53 -17.66
CA LYS A 502 -9.58 -8.42 -17.17
C LYS A 502 -9.98 -8.08 -15.72
N ALA A 503 -9.02 -7.86 -14.85
CA ALA A 503 -9.26 -7.61 -13.44
C ALA A 503 -10.12 -6.35 -13.18
N VAL A 504 -9.98 -5.32 -14.00
CA VAL A 504 -10.75 -4.07 -13.83
C VAL A 504 -11.96 -4.04 -14.76
N TRP A 505 -11.78 -4.26 -16.07
CA TRP A 505 -12.85 -4.12 -17.07
C TRP A 505 -13.96 -5.17 -16.91
N VAL A 506 -13.56 -6.41 -16.64
CA VAL A 506 -14.48 -7.56 -16.52
C VAL A 506 -14.85 -7.79 -15.06
N ASP A 507 -13.84 -8.12 -14.23
CA ASP A 507 -14.09 -8.67 -12.88
C ASP A 507 -14.57 -7.62 -11.88
N THR A 508 -14.18 -6.33 -12.05
CA THR A 508 -14.57 -5.25 -11.14
C THR A 508 -15.73 -4.42 -11.68
N LEU A 509 -15.63 -3.93 -12.92
CA LEU A 509 -16.60 -2.99 -13.50
C LEU A 509 -17.75 -3.70 -14.21
N GLY A 510 -17.59 -4.96 -14.60
CA GLY A 510 -18.63 -5.74 -15.29
C GLY A 510 -19.07 -5.15 -16.63
N ILE A 511 -18.19 -4.41 -17.34
CA ILE A 511 -18.53 -3.70 -18.58
C ILE A 511 -18.73 -4.68 -19.73
N SER A 512 -17.96 -5.77 -19.76
CA SER A 512 -17.99 -6.78 -20.80
C SER A 512 -17.57 -8.14 -20.24
N GLU A 513 -17.93 -9.23 -20.92
CA GLU A 513 -17.46 -10.59 -20.57
C GLU A 513 -16.00 -10.83 -20.97
N THR A 514 -15.46 -10.02 -21.89
CA THR A 514 -14.09 -10.13 -22.39
C THR A 514 -13.31 -8.85 -22.15
N ALA A 515 -12.04 -9.00 -21.76
CA ALA A 515 -11.14 -7.87 -21.59
C ALA A 515 -10.68 -7.31 -22.94
N VAL A 516 -10.56 -5.99 -23.03
CA VAL A 516 -9.95 -5.33 -24.18
C VAL A 516 -8.43 -5.54 -24.19
N ASN A 517 -7.80 -5.45 -23.00
CA ASN A 517 -6.40 -5.79 -22.81
C ASN A 517 -6.30 -7.21 -22.23
N PRO A 518 -5.69 -8.17 -22.95
CA PRO A 518 -5.56 -9.55 -22.49
C PRO A 518 -4.53 -9.70 -21.33
N PHE A 519 -3.70 -8.67 -21.08
CA PHE A 519 -2.66 -8.67 -20.07
C PHE A 519 -3.10 -7.97 -18.79
N ASN A 520 -2.66 -8.49 -17.64
CA ASN A 520 -2.96 -7.90 -16.34
C ASN A 520 -1.96 -6.81 -15.92
N GLY A 521 -0.74 -6.86 -16.45
CA GLY A 521 0.35 -5.96 -16.08
C GLY A 521 0.77 -5.02 -17.21
N PRO A 522 0.79 -3.69 -16.98
CA PRO A 522 1.16 -2.71 -18.01
C PRO A 522 2.67 -2.49 -18.15
N ALA A 523 3.49 -2.91 -17.16
CA ALA A 523 4.85 -2.42 -17.02
C ALA A 523 5.77 -2.82 -18.17
N ILE A 524 5.60 -4.03 -18.71
CA ILE A 524 6.42 -4.51 -19.83
C ILE A 524 6.26 -3.65 -21.10
N PHE A 525 5.12 -2.99 -21.27
CA PHE A 525 4.84 -2.12 -22.41
C PHE A 525 5.09 -0.65 -22.07
N ALA A 526 4.50 -0.17 -20.96
CA ALA A 526 4.46 1.24 -20.64
C ALA A 526 5.82 1.77 -20.15
N MET A 527 6.59 0.98 -19.37
CA MET A 527 7.87 1.43 -18.83
C MET A 527 8.94 1.59 -19.92
N PRO A 528 9.19 0.61 -20.83
CA PRO A 528 10.15 0.81 -21.93
C PRO A 528 9.74 1.96 -22.85
N LEU A 529 8.46 2.12 -23.13
CA LEU A 529 7.97 3.23 -23.97
C LEU A 529 8.19 4.58 -23.28
N ALA A 530 8.00 4.65 -21.96
CA ALA A 530 8.31 5.87 -21.19
C ALA A 530 9.79 6.24 -21.28
N PHE A 531 10.71 5.27 -21.09
CA PHE A 531 12.15 5.49 -21.28
C PHE A 531 12.48 5.95 -22.69
N PHE A 532 11.90 5.29 -23.70
CA PHE A 532 12.09 5.66 -25.10
C PHE A 532 11.61 7.09 -25.40
N CYS A 533 10.44 7.48 -24.89
CA CYS A 533 9.93 8.84 -25.05
C CYS A 533 10.81 9.87 -24.30
N CYS A 534 11.25 9.55 -23.08
CA CYS A 534 12.22 10.40 -22.36
C CYS A 534 13.46 10.64 -23.22
N TRP A 535 14.04 9.58 -23.79
CA TRP A 535 15.20 9.65 -24.64
C TRP A 535 14.93 10.43 -25.95
N LEU A 536 13.91 10.02 -26.71
CA LEU A 536 13.61 10.60 -28.02
C LEU A 536 13.34 12.11 -27.94
N PHE A 537 12.47 12.53 -27.05
CA PHE A 537 12.10 13.94 -26.90
C PHE A 537 13.21 14.78 -26.27
N SER A 538 14.16 14.16 -25.56
CA SER A 538 15.34 14.86 -25.05
C SER A 538 16.40 15.05 -26.13
N VAL A 539 16.72 14.02 -26.93
CA VAL A 539 17.78 14.13 -27.94
C VAL A 539 17.37 15.03 -29.11
N THR A 540 16.06 15.12 -29.38
CA THR A 540 15.50 16.02 -30.40
C THR A 540 15.28 17.45 -29.91
N ASP A 541 15.45 17.71 -28.61
CA ASP A 541 15.28 19.06 -28.02
C ASP A 541 16.58 19.86 -28.08
N ASN A 542 16.67 20.78 -29.01
CA ASN A 542 17.80 21.68 -29.21
C ASN A 542 17.53 23.10 -28.68
N SER A 543 16.51 23.30 -27.85
CA SER A 543 16.16 24.60 -27.28
C SER A 543 17.27 25.13 -26.38
N ALA A 544 17.32 26.46 -26.20
CA ALA A 544 18.23 27.11 -25.27
C ALA A 544 18.02 26.61 -23.83
N GLN A 545 16.78 26.33 -23.46
CA GLN A 545 16.42 25.72 -22.17
C GLN A 545 17.05 24.34 -22.01
N ALA A 546 16.93 23.45 -23.00
CA ALA A 546 17.52 22.12 -22.98
C ALA A 546 19.05 22.16 -22.82
N GLN A 547 19.72 23.14 -23.47
CA GLN A 547 21.15 23.32 -23.33
C GLN A 547 21.56 23.79 -21.91
N ALA A 548 20.76 24.68 -21.30
CA ALA A 548 20.96 25.13 -19.93
C ALA A 548 20.77 23.98 -18.94
N GLU A 549 19.71 23.18 -19.11
CA GLU A 549 19.41 22.00 -18.28
C GLU A 549 20.54 20.95 -18.35
N ARG A 550 21.11 20.69 -19.52
CA ARG A 550 22.27 19.79 -19.67
C ARG A 550 23.53 20.32 -18.98
N LYS A 551 23.78 21.64 -19.03
CA LYS A 551 24.92 22.27 -18.33
C LYS A 551 24.74 22.21 -16.81
N ALA A 552 23.52 22.36 -16.31
CA ALA A 552 23.22 22.30 -14.89
C ALA A 552 23.35 20.89 -14.29
N PHE A 553 23.51 19.84 -15.10
CA PHE A 553 23.66 18.46 -14.62
C PHE A 553 24.88 18.29 -13.72
N ASP A 554 25.99 18.89 -14.06
CA ASP A 554 27.25 18.75 -13.32
C ASP A 554 27.18 19.41 -11.91
N ALA A 555 26.21 20.28 -11.68
CA ALA A 555 25.92 20.89 -10.37
C ALA A 555 25.17 19.96 -9.41
N GLN A 556 24.77 18.76 -9.85
CA GLN A 556 24.13 17.73 -9.01
C GLN A 556 25.16 16.90 -8.22
N PHE A 557 26.43 17.03 -8.52
CA PHE A 557 27.57 16.33 -7.93
C PHE A 557 28.49 17.34 -7.26
#